data_2b6c09eb9c052a0550f2f4126164e68c
#
_entry.id   2b6c09eb9c052a0550f2f4126164e68c
#
_cell.length_a   1.000
_cell.length_b   1.000
_cell.length_c   1.000
_cell.angle_alpha   90.00
_cell.angle_beta   90.00
_cell.angle_gamma   90.00
#
_symmetry.space_group_name_H-M   'P 1'
#
loop_
_entity.id
_entity.type
_entity.pdbx_description
1 polymer ?
#
loop_
_entity_poly.entity_id
_entity_poly.type
_entity_poly.pdbx_seq_one_letter_code
_entity_poly.pdbx_strand_id
1 'polypeptide(L)'
;MASSIGSLTNPTKLANTFHTVKHSNITSTTIQTYLSYLEDAFLLEKSMRYDIKGKRYIESPAKYYFVDLGLRNARLQFRQTEETHLMENLIYNELRLRGMSVDVGSVTRTERNEHGNSVRRQLEVDFVCNQGYKRWYIQSALALPTQEKVDQEVASLRSIGDSFRKIVITGGLSPTYQNEEGIFFLNILDFLKDENSLNL
;
A
#
# COMPACT_ATOMS: atom_id res chain seq x y z
N MET A 1 6.99 13.87 3.02
CA MET A 1 7.18 12.40 3.08
C MET A 1 6.69 11.81 4.40
N ALA A 2 7.29 12.14 5.55
CA ALA A 2 6.90 11.54 6.83
C ALA A 2 5.40 11.69 7.18
N SER A 3 4.78 12.81 6.84
CA SER A 3 3.34 13.07 7.04
C SER A 3 2.41 12.48 5.95
N SER A 4 2.95 11.89 4.91
CA SER A 4 2.19 11.33 3.77
C SER A 4 2.71 9.94 3.38
N ILE A 5 3.14 9.19 4.37
CA ILE A 5 3.60 7.80 4.20
C ILE A 5 2.46 6.95 3.63
N GLY A 6 2.78 5.98 2.78
CA GLY A 6 1.77 5.15 2.13
C GLY A 6 0.93 5.84 1.03
N SER A 7 1.07 7.15 0.84
CA SER A 7 0.36 7.86 -0.23
C SER A 7 1.13 7.83 -1.54
N LEU A 8 0.41 7.62 -2.65
CA LEU A 8 1.00 7.74 -4.00
C LEU A 8 1.55 9.15 -4.23
N THR A 9 2.83 9.22 -4.53
CA THR A 9 3.53 10.48 -4.76
C THR A 9 4.55 10.37 -5.91
N ASN A 10 5.01 11.51 -6.38
CA ASN A 10 6.08 11.62 -7.36
C ASN A 10 6.88 12.90 -7.11
N PRO A 11 8.09 13.02 -7.69
CA PRO A 11 8.95 14.20 -7.53
C PRO A 11 8.26 15.51 -7.89
N THR A 12 7.45 15.54 -8.94
CA THR A 12 6.70 16.74 -9.36
C THR A 12 5.68 17.18 -8.32
N LYS A 13 4.89 16.23 -7.79
CA LYS A 13 3.92 16.52 -6.71
C LYS A 13 4.61 17.09 -5.48
N LEU A 14 5.76 16.52 -5.10
CA LEU A 14 6.55 17.02 -3.98
C LEU A 14 7.12 18.42 -4.26
N ALA A 15 7.71 18.65 -5.44
CA ALA A 15 8.21 19.98 -5.82
C ALA A 15 7.10 21.03 -5.76
N ASN A 16 5.92 20.75 -6.29
CA ASN A 16 4.76 21.63 -6.22
C ASN A 16 4.34 21.92 -4.77
N THR A 17 4.38 20.90 -3.89
CA THR A 17 4.10 21.09 -2.45
C THR A 17 5.13 22.01 -1.80
N PHE A 18 6.42 21.85 -2.11
CA PHE A 18 7.48 22.74 -1.62
C PHE A 18 7.28 24.18 -2.11
N HIS A 19 6.92 24.34 -3.37
CA HIS A 19 6.62 25.65 -3.93
C HIS A 19 5.46 26.33 -3.20
N THR A 20 4.35 25.62 -2.98
CA THR A 20 3.13 26.16 -2.38
C THR A 20 3.30 26.44 -0.87
N VAL A 21 3.92 25.51 -0.12
CA VAL A 21 3.95 25.57 1.35
C VAL A 21 5.19 26.28 1.87
N LYS A 22 6.33 26.15 1.19
CA LYS A 22 7.62 26.68 1.62
C LYS A 22 8.15 27.84 0.75
N HIS A 23 7.40 28.21 -0.30
CA HIS A 23 7.81 29.22 -1.27
C HIS A 23 9.20 28.96 -1.86
N SER A 24 9.55 27.68 -2.02
CA SER A 24 10.86 27.23 -2.51
C SER A 24 10.77 26.79 -3.97
N ASN A 25 11.72 27.24 -4.80
CA ASN A 25 11.81 26.90 -6.22
C ASN A 25 12.61 25.61 -6.47
N ILE A 26 12.41 24.59 -5.62
CA ILE A 26 13.06 23.30 -5.81
C ILE A 26 12.48 22.57 -7.03
N THR A 27 13.34 22.01 -7.86
CA THR A 27 12.92 21.31 -9.07
C THR A 27 12.55 19.85 -8.78
N SER A 28 11.74 19.23 -9.65
CA SER A 28 11.42 17.79 -9.55
C SER A 28 12.68 16.93 -9.67
N THR A 29 13.68 17.33 -10.47
CA THR A 29 14.96 16.63 -10.57
C THR A 29 15.73 16.65 -9.25
N THR A 30 15.78 17.79 -8.57
CA THR A 30 16.43 17.89 -7.24
C THR A 30 15.69 17.02 -6.21
N ILE A 31 14.36 17.01 -6.23
CA ILE A 31 13.56 16.10 -5.37
C ILE A 31 13.87 14.64 -5.67
N GLN A 32 13.97 14.27 -6.95
CA GLN A 32 14.35 12.91 -7.34
C GLN A 32 15.71 12.50 -6.76
N THR A 33 16.70 13.39 -6.86
CA THR A 33 18.04 13.16 -6.29
C THR A 33 17.98 13.00 -4.76
N TYR A 34 17.20 13.81 -4.07
CA TYR A 34 17.05 13.66 -2.61
C TYR A 34 16.34 12.36 -2.22
N LEU A 35 15.34 11.94 -2.99
CA LEU A 35 14.69 10.65 -2.76
C LEU A 35 15.69 9.50 -2.94
N SER A 36 16.51 9.51 -3.99
CA SER A 36 17.54 8.47 -4.17
C SER A 36 18.56 8.44 -3.02
N TYR A 37 18.98 9.58 -2.49
CA TYR A 37 19.87 9.61 -1.32
C TYR A 37 19.21 9.00 -0.07
N LEU A 38 17.91 9.21 0.13
CA LEU A 38 17.18 8.60 1.24
C LEU A 38 16.99 7.09 1.06
N GLU A 39 16.82 6.64 -0.18
CA GLU A 39 16.79 5.22 -0.55
C GLU A 39 18.16 4.57 -0.35
N ASP A 40 19.23 5.18 -0.83
CA ASP A 40 20.62 4.72 -0.69
C ASP A 40 21.07 4.67 0.79
N ALA A 41 20.55 5.58 1.62
CA ALA A 41 20.77 5.60 3.05
C ALA A 41 19.88 4.63 3.84
N PHE A 42 19.06 3.81 3.18
CA PHE A 42 18.10 2.88 3.80
C PHE A 42 17.12 3.55 4.76
N LEU A 43 16.78 4.81 4.54
CA LEU A 43 15.76 5.51 5.33
C LEU A 43 14.36 5.33 4.74
N LEU A 44 14.30 5.21 3.41
CA LEU A 44 13.07 4.97 2.66
C LEU A 44 13.26 3.78 1.72
N GLU A 45 12.18 3.06 1.48
CA GLU A 45 12.06 2.15 0.35
C GLU A 45 10.94 2.61 -0.58
N LYS A 46 11.22 2.52 -1.90
CA LYS A 46 10.26 2.82 -2.96
C LYS A 46 9.53 1.55 -3.37
N SER A 47 8.18 1.60 -3.34
CA SER A 47 7.31 0.57 -3.89
C SER A 47 6.68 1.08 -5.18
N MET A 48 6.98 0.42 -6.29
CA MET A 48 6.47 0.79 -7.61
C MET A 48 5.03 0.34 -7.79
N ARG A 49 4.31 0.98 -8.71
CA ARG A 49 2.99 0.51 -9.09
C ARG A 49 3.08 -0.61 -10.12
N TYR A 50 2.25 -1.63 -9.92
CA TYR A 50 2.10 -2.75 -10.83
C TYR A 50 0.67 -2.86 -11.34
N ASP A 51 0.48 -2.73 -12.65
CA ASP A 51 -0.81 -2.99 -13.31
C ASP A 51 -1.04 -4.51 -13.35
N ILE A 52 -1.94 -4.97 -12.49
CA ILE A 52 -2.20 -6.42 -12.30
C ILE A 52 -2.73 -7.06 -13.57
N LYS A 53 -3.66 -6.37 -14.28
CA LYS A 53 -4.25 -6.89 -15.53
C LYS A 53 -3.31 -6.74 -16.72
N GLY A 54 -2.62 -5.59 -16.81
CA GLY A 54 -1.66 -5.30 -17.87
C GLY A 54 -0.31 -5.98 -17.70
N LYS A 55 -0.04 -6.56 -16.52
CA LYS A 55 1.23 -7.23 -16.17
C LYS A 55 2.46 -6.37 -16.43
N ARG A 56 2.41 -5.08 -16.09
CA ARG A 56 3.47 -4.12 -16.33
C ARG A 56 3.66 -3.17 -15.16
N TYR A 57 4.88 -2.69 -15.00
CA TYR A 57 5.19 -1.66 -14.03
C TYR A 57 4.78 -0.28 -14.52
N ILE A 58 4.39 0.57 -13.57
CA ILE A 58 4.08 1.98 -13.76
C ILE A 58 5.05 2.74 -12.84
N GLU A 59 6.02 3.43 -13.43
CA GLU A 59 7.11 4.05 -12.69
C GLU A 59 6.67 5.19 -11.77
N SER A 60 5.60 5.89 -12.12
CA SER A 60 5.14 7.06 -11.40
C SER A 60 3.61 7.21 -11.49
N PRO A 61 2.93 7.59 -10.39
CA PRO A 61 3.46 7.78 -9.04
C PRO A 61 3.79 6.46 -8.33
N ALA A 62 4.61 6.52 -7.28
CA ALA A 62 5.00 5.38 -6.43
C ALA A 62 4.62 5.66 -4.97
N LYS A 63 4.64 4.62 -4.11
CA LYS A 63 4.60 4.80 -2.65
C LYS A 63 6.02 4.74 -2.08
N TYR A 64 6.22 5.38 -0.94
CA TYR A 64 7.48 5.34 -0.19
C TYR A 64 7.17 4.97 1.25
N TYR A 65 7.94 4.03 1.78
CA TYR A 65 7.80 3.53 3.14
C TYR A 65 9.08 3.81 3.93
N PHE A 66 8.92 4.14 5.21
CA PHE A 66 10.06 4.26 6.10
C PHE A 66 10.53 2.87 6.54
N VAL A 67 11.84 2.61 6.44
CA VAL A 67 12.44 1.37 6.95
C VAL A 67 12.28 1.28 8.46
N ASP A 68 12.33 2.42 9.14
CA ASP A 68 12.13 2.52 10.60
C ASP A 68 11.03 3.54 10.93
N LEU A 69 9.94 3.05 11.53
CA LEU A 69 8.81 3.88 11.96
C LEU A 69 9.16 4.80 13.14
N GLY A 70 10.15 4.43 13.96
CA GLY A 70 10.68 5.28 15.03
C GLY A 70 11.31 6.55 14.48
N LEU A 71 12.12 6.43 13.42
CA LEU A 71 12.71 7.58 12.72
C LEU A 71 11.62 8.46 12.09
N ARG A 72 10.60 7.85 11.45
CA ARG A 72 9.44 8.58 10.92
C ARG A 72 8.75 9.38 12.02
N ASN A 73 8.44 8.75 13.15
CA ASN A 73 7.71 9.36 14.25
C ASN A 73 8.55 10.44 14.95
N ALA A 74 9.84 10.22 15.15
CA ALA A 74 10.77 11.21 15.68
C ALA A 74 10.83 12.46 14.78
N ARG A 75 10.88 12.28 13.45
CA ARG A 75 10.85 13.40 12.49
C ARG A 75 9.59 14.25 12.60
N LEU A 76 8.46 13.65 13.00
CA LEU A 76 7.18 14.32 13.24
C LEU A 76 6.99 14.72 14.71
N GLN A 77 8.03 14.60 15.55
CA GLN A 77 7.97 14.89 16.98
C GLN A 77 6.83 14.13 17.69
N PHE A 78 6.52 12.91 17.21
CA PHE A 78 5.46 12.05 17.72
C PHE A 78 4.05 12.68 17.73
N ARG A 79 3.82 13.71 16.90
CA ARG A 79 2.55 14.45 16.88
C ARG A 79 1.51 13.97 15.87
N GLN A 80 1.92 13.15 14.91
CA GLN A 80 1.03 12.63 13.86
C GLN A 80 1.09 11.10 13.87
N THR A 81 0.18 10.50 14.63
CA THR A 81 -0.01 9.04 14.70
C THR A 81 -1.23 8.64 13.87
N GLU A 82 -1.11 8.68 12.56
CA GLU A 82 -2.12 8.13 11.66
C GLU A 82 -1.97 6.61 11.62
N GLU A 83 -2.69 5.91 12.51
CA GLU A 83 -2.56 4.46 12.74
C GLU A 83 -2.72 3.65 11.45
N THR A 84 -3.61 4.05 10.55
CA THR A 84 -3.82 3.39 9.24
C THR A 84 -2.53 3.36 8.42
N HIS A 85 -1.85 4.51 8.29
CA HIS A 85 -0.61 4.59 7.53
C HIS A 85 0.57 3.94 8.26
N LEU A 86 0.58 3.95 9.60
CA LEU A 86 1.59 3.25 10.38
C LEU A 86 1.45 1.74 10.23
N MET A 87 0.22 1.23 10.28
CA MET A 87 -0.07 -0.18 10.06
C MET A 87 0.32 -0.63 8.64
N GLU A 88 -0.02 0.16 7.62
CA GLU A 88 0.36 -0.13 6.24
C GLU A 88 1.89 -0.21 6.09
N ASN A 89 2.63 0.76 6.65
CA ASN A 89 4.09 0.72 6.61
C ASN A 89 4.68 -0.46 7.41
N LEU A 90 4.09 -0.80 8.55
CA LEU A 90 4.50 -1.95 9.35
C LEU A 90 4.35 -3.25 8.54
N ILE A 91 3.21 -3.43 7.87
CA ILE A 91 2.95 -4.58 7.01
C ILE A 91 3.98 -4.62 5.87
N TYR A 92 4.25 -3.48 5.22
CA TYR A 92 5.27 -3.39 4.17
C TYR A 92 6.63 -3.88 4.67
N ASN A 93 7.09 -3.35 5.80
CA ASN A 93 8.39 -3.71 6.38
C ASN A 93 8.48 -5.21 6.72
N GLU A 94 7.41 -5.78 7.30
CA GLU A 94 7.35 -7.21 7.60
C GLU A 94 7.40 -8.07 6.33
N LEU A 95 6.66 -7.71 5.28
CA LEU A 95 6.70 -8.41 3.99
C LEU A 95 8.11 -8.38 3.37
N ARG A 96 8.80 -7.23 3.46
CA ARG A 96 10.18 -7.08 3.01
C ARG A 96 11.15 -7.93 3.84
N LEU A 97 10.97 -7.96 5.17
CA LEU A 97 11.77 -8.79 6.09
C LEU A 97 11.63 -10.28 5.76
N ARG A 98 10.44 -10.73 5.34
CA ARG A 98 10.18 -12.10 4.85
C ARG A 98 10.79 -12.38 3.46
N GLY A 99 11.54 -11.44 2.88
CA GLY A 99 12.21 -11.61 1.59
C GLY A 99 11.29 -11.52 0.36
N MET A 100 10.13 -10.88 0.50
CA MET A 100 9.20 -10.69 -0.61
C MET A 100 9.57 -9.45 -1.43
N SER A 101 9.35 -9.50 -2.74
CA SER A 101 9.22 -8.31 -3.58
C SER A 101 7.82 -7.74 -3.40
N VAL A 102 7.71 -6.46 -3.08
CA VAL A 102 6.45 -5.81 -2.71
C VAL A 102 6.22 -4.58 -3.58
N ASP A 103 5.13 -4.61 -4.35
CA ASP A 103 4.69 -3.54 -5.24
C ASP A 103 3.29 -3.06 -4.85
N VAL A 104 2.92 -1.84 -5.25
CA VAL A 104 1.54 -1.33 -5.12
C VAL A 104 0.72 -1.81 -6.31
N GLY A 105 -0.36 -2.52 -6.05
CA GLY A 105 -1.23 -3.03 -7.11
C GLY A 105 -2.15 -1.96 -7.69
N SER A 106 -2.41 -2.06 -8.99
CA SER A 106 -3.43 -1.28 -9.68
C SER A 106 -4.30 -2.19 -10.50
N VAL A 107 -5.62 -2.12 -10.31
CA VAL A 107 -6.58 -2.90 -11.06
C VAL A 107 -7.71 -2.02 -11.58
N THR A 108 -8.08 -2.19 -12.84
CA THR A 108 -9.18 -1.43 -13.45
C THR A 108 -10.48 -2.21 -13.29
N ARG A 109 -11.48 -1.58 -12.68
CA ARG A 109 -12.87 -2.05 -12.63
C ARG A 109 -13.70 -1.22 -13.59
N THR A 110 -14.56 -1.89 -14.36
CA THR A 110 -15.53 -1.23 -15.22
C THR A 110 -16.90 -1.28 -14.54
N GLU A 111 -17.48 -0.12 -14.32
CA GLU A 111 -18.79 0.04 -13.69
C GLU A 111 -19.74 0.78 -14.67
N ARG A 112 -21.05 0.61 -14.49
CA ARG A 112 -22.03 1.45 -15.16
C ARG A 112 -22.42 2.59 -14.25
N ASN A 113 -22.37 3.82 -14.75
CA ASN A 113 -22.88 4.99 -14.00
C ASN A 113 -24.42 5.02 -14.03
N GLU A 114 -25.01 5.96 -13.30
CA GLU A 114 -26.46 6.19 -13.21
C GLU A 114 -27.13 6.41 -14.57
N HIS A 115 -26.38 6.84 -15.58
CA HIS A 115 -26.83 7.04 -16.96
C HIS A 115 -26.59 5.83 -17.88
N GLY A 116 -26.18 4.66 -17.31
CA GLY A 116 -25.92 3.44 -18.07
C GLY A 116 -24.59 3.41 -18.83
N ASN A 117 -23.80 4.48 -18.79
CA ASN A 117 -22.51 4.55 -19.47
C ASN A 117 -21.44 3.75 -18.72
N SER A 118 -20.57 3.09 -19.47
CA SER A 118 -19.43 2.35 -18.92
C SER A 118 -18.34 3.32 -18.43
N VAL A 119 -18.05 3.29 -17.13
CA VAL A 119 -17.00 4.09 -16.51
C VAL A 119 -15.89 3.16 -16.01
N ARG A 120 -14.65 3.46 -16.34
CA ARG A 120 -13.48 2.75 -15.83
C ARG A 120 -12.99 3.43 -14.57
N ARG A 121 -12.96 2.68 -13.47
CA ARG A 121 -12.40 3.12 -12.19
C ARG A 121 -11.12 2.34 -11.90
N GLN A 122 -10.06 3.05 -11.55
CA GLN A 122 -8.82 2.43 -11.11
C GLN A 122 -8.87 2.24 -9.60
N LEU A 123 -8.70 0.99 -9.15
CA LEU A 123 -8.65 0.63 -7.74
C LEU A 123 -7.20 0.27 -7.37
N GLU A 124 -6.83 0.57 -6.15
CA GLU A 124 -5.52 0.25 -5.58
C GLU A 124 -5.60 -1.05 -4.79
N VAL A 125 -4.55 -1.85 -4.86
CA VAL A 125 -4.25 -2.95 -3.95
C VAL A 125 -2.98 -2.56 -3.22
N ASP A 126 -3.02 -2.48 -1.90
CA ASP A 126 -1.90 -1.95 -1.13
C ASP A 126 -0.61 -2.68 -1.43
N PHE A 127 -0.66 -4.02 -1.50
CA PHE A 127 0.53 -4.81 -1.76
C PHE A 127 0.28 -5.95 -2.76
N VAL A 128 1.13 -6.03 -3.76
CA VAL A 128 1.33 -7.19 -4.63
C VAL A 128 2.65 -7.81 -4.24
N CYS A 129 2.61 -8.93 -3.55
CA CYS A 129 3.78 -9.59 -3.00
C CYS A 129 4.17 -10.77 -3.87
N ASN A 130 5.45 -10.90 -4.20
CA ASN A 130 5.98 -12.01 -4.96
C ASN A 130 7.17 -12.65 -4.22
N GLN A 131 7.18 -13.98 -4.18
CA GLN A 131 8.29 -14.77 -3.66
C GLN A 131 8.39 -16.07 -4.45
N GLY A 132 9.40 -16.18 -5.31
CA GLY A 132 9.50 -17.28 -6.27
C GLY A 132 8.28 -17.33 -7.20
N TYR A 133 7.58 -18.47 -7.21
CA TYR A 133 6.37 -18.68 -8.01
C TYR A 133 5.08 -18.29 -7.30
N LYS A 134 5.15 -17.92 -6.03
CA LYS A 134 4.01 -17.52 -5.21
C LYS A 134 3.72 -16.03 -5.37
N ARG A 135 2.44 -15.69 -5.33
CA ARG A 135 1.95 -14.31 -5.30
C ARG A 135 0.80 -14.18 -4.32
N TRP A 136 0.75 -13.03 -3.65
CA TRP A 136 -0.34 -12.62 -2.77
C TRP A 136 -0.77 -11.20 -3.11
N TYR A 137 -2.07 -10.95 -3.00
CA TYR A 137 -2.66 -9.62 -3.05
C TYR A 137 -3.14 -9.27 -1.66
N ILE A 138 -2.60 -8.22 -1.09
CA ILE A 138 -2.84 -7.88 0.30
C ILE A 138 -3.39 -6.46 0.40
N GLN A 139 -4.45 -6.30 1.19
CA GLN A 139 -5.06 -5.03 1.56
C GLN A 139 -4.86 -4.81 3.06
N SER A 140 -4.56 -3.57 3.47
CA SER A 140 -4.41 -3.17 4.87
C SER A 140 -5.67 -2.44 5.32
N ALA A 141 -6.35 -2.94 6.34
CA ALA A 141 -7.57 -2.33 6.87
C ALA A 141 -7.50 -2.24 8.40
N LEU A 142 -7.28 -1.05 8.96
CA LEU A 142 -7.15 -0.87 10.41
C LEU A 142 -8.39 -1.34 11.17
N ALA A 143 -9.58 -1.06 10.65
CA ALA A 143 -10.86 -1.50 11.21
C ALA A 143 -11.91 -1.72 10.13
N LEU A 144 -12.77 -2.71 10.34
CA LEU A 144 -13.86 -3.09 9.46
C LEU A 144 -15.20 -3.09 10.24
N PRO A 145 -15.69 -1.93 10.70
CA PRO A 145 -16.82 -1.86 11.62
C PRO A 145 -18.16 -2.20 10.95
N THR A 146 -18.28 -2.11 9.64
CA THR A 146 -19.51 -2.36 8.90
C THR A 146 -19.26 -3.20 7.66
N GLN A 147 -20.30 -3.90 7.18
CA GLN A 147 -20.22 -4.65 5.92
C GLN A 147 -19.89 -3.76 4.72
N GLU A 148 -20.39 -2.53 4.68
CA GLU A 148 -20.06 -1.57 3.63
C GLU A 148 -18.56 -1.28 3.61
N LYS A 149 -17.92 -1.12 4.78
CA LYS A 149 -16.48 -0.92 4.88
C LYS A 149 -15.70 -2.15 4.41
N VAL A 150 -16.17 -3.35 4.77
CA VAL A 150 -15.61 -4.61 4.23
C VAL A 150 -15.67 -4.62 2.71
N ASP A 151 -16.85 -4.32 2.14
CA ASP A 151 -17.07 -4.32 0.69
C ASP A 151 -16.19 -3.30 -0.05
N GLN A 152 -15.93 -2.14 0.56
CA GLN A 152 -14.99 -1.15 0.02
C GLN A 152 -13.56 -1.68 -0.03
N GLU A 153 -13.08 -2.26 1.08
CA GLU A 153 -11.70 -2.77 1.18
C GLU A 153 -11.46 -3.97 0.26
N VAL A 154 -12.43 -4.87 0.09
CA VAL A 154 -12.27 -6.04 -0.78
C VAL A 154 -12.57 -5.76 -2.27
N ALA A 155 -13.09 -4.58 -2.62
CA ALA A 155 -13.49 -4.25 -4.00
C ALA A 155 -12.35 -4.39 -5.01
N SER A 156 -11.14 -3.98 -4.62
CA SER A 156 -9.94 -4.12 -5.44
C SER A 156 -9.58 -5.60 -5.65
N LEU A 157 -9.61 -6.39 -4.57
CA LEU A 157 -9.29 -7.83 -4.59
C LEU A 157 -10.31 -8.62 -5.43
N ARG A 158 -11.61 -8.30 -5.32
CA ARG A 158 -12.68 -8.89 -6.16
C ARG A 158 -12.48 -8.62 -7.65
N SER A 159 -11.83 -7.50 -7.97
CA SER A 159 -11.60 -7.10 -9.37
C SER A 159 -10.43 -7.82 -10.03
N ILE A 160 -9.68 -8.62 -9.26
CA ILE A 160 -8.57 -9.45 -9.73
C ILE A 160 -9.11 -10.82 -10.15
N GLY A 161 -8.93 -11.19 -11.43
CA GLY A 161 -9.51 -12.40 -12.03
C GLY A 161 -8.63 -13.65 -11.95
N ASP A 162 -7.48 -13.59 -11.26
CA ASP A 162 -6.62 -14.77 -11.09
C ASP A 162 -6.86 -15.50 -9.76
N SER A 163 -6.22 -16.68 -9.60
CA SER A 163 -6.39 -17.57 -8.45
C SER A 163 -5.35 -17.38 -7.33
N PHE A 164 -4.51 -16.37 -7.43
CA PHE A 164 -3.57 -16.09 -6.35
C PHE A 164 -4.29 -15.63 -5.08
N ARG A 165 -3.65 -15.86 -3.93
CA ARG A 165 -4.27 -15.56 -2.64
C ARG A 165 -4.57 -14.08 -2.46
N LYS A 166 -5.75 -13.81 -1.93
CA LYS A 166 -6.28 -12.49 -1.60
C LYS A 166 -6.47 -12.39 -0.11
N ILE A 167 -5.82 -11.42 0.51
CA ILE A 167 -5.74 -11.29 1.96
C ILE A 167 -6.08 -9.86 2.35
N VAL A 168 -6.86 -9.69 3.41
CA VAL A 168 -7.05 -8.42 4.11
C VAL A 168 -6.39 -8.55 5.48
N ILE A 169 -5.34 -7.78 5.74
CA ILE A 169 -4.74 -7.71 7.07
C ILE A 169 -5.49 -6.67 7.87
N THR A 170 -6.07 -7.11 9.01
CA THR A 170 -6.93 -6.29 9.87
C THR A 170 -6.24 -5.90 11.16
N GLY A 171 -6.48 -4.66 11.61
CA GLY A 171 -6.03 -4.18 12.92
C GLY A 171 -6.97 -4.60 14.06
N GLY A 172 -6.63 -4.18 15.27
CA GLY A 172 -7.43 -4.40 16.45
C GLY A 172 -7.56 -5.88 16.87
N LEU A 173 -8.71 -6.25 17.41
CA LEU A 173 -9.02 -7.59 17.91
C LEU A 173 -9.89 -8.39 16.92
N SER A 174 -9.82 -8.12 15.64
CA SER A 174 -10.58 -8.84 14.62
C SER A 174 -10.12 -10.31 14.54
N PRO A 175 -11.04 -11.29 14.44
CA PRO A 175 -10.64 -12.69 14.28
C PRO A 175 -10.02 -12.94 12.91
N THR A 176 -9.19 -13.98 12.85
CA THR A 176 -8.66 -14.50 11.59
C THR A 176 -9.67 -15.50 11.02
N TYR A 177 -10.09 -15.30 9.75
CA TYR A 177 -11.07 -16.17 9.08
C TYR A 177 -10.99 -16.04 7.56
N GLN A 178 -11.61 -16.96 6.85
CA GLN A 178 -11.83 -16.88 5.41
C GLN A 178 -13.31 -16.67 5.11
N ASN A 179 -13.63 -15.73 4.22
CA ASN A 179 -15.01 -15.51 3.79
C ASN A 179 -15.42 -16.47 2.66
N GLU A 180 -16.71 -16.45 2.30
CA GLU A 180 -17.29 -17.31 1.24
C GLU A 180 -16.67 -17.04 -0.16
N GLU A 181 -16.09 -15.88 -0.38
CA GLU A 181 -15.40 -15.51 -1.63
C GLU A 181 -13.95 -16.00 -1.69
N GLY A 182 -13.48 -16.71 -0.65
CA GLY A 182 -12.09 -17.16 -0.57
C GLY A 182 -11.08 -16.08 -0.20
N ILE A 183 -11.53 -14.89 0.21
CA ILE A 183 -10.67 -13.82 0.73
C ILE A 183 -10.36 -14.12 2.20
N PHE A 184 -9.08 -14.11 2.53
CA PHE A 184 -8.62 -14.41 3.88
C PHE A 184 -8.44 -13.11 4.68
N PHE A 185 -9.10 -13.04 5.83
CA PHE A 185 -8.97 -11.94 6.78
C PHE A 185 -8.01 -12.37 7.88
N LEU A 186 -6.87 -11.71 7.97
CA LEU A 186 -5.77 -12.07 8.86
C LEU A 186 -5.56 -10.96 9.88
N ASN A 187 -5.62 -11.30 11.17
CA ASN A 187 -5.29 -10.32 12.20
C ASN A 187 -3.81 -9.90 12.13
N ILE A 188 -3.52 -8.62 12.34
CA ILE A 188 -2.16 -8.07 12.29
C ILE A 188 -1.21 -8.77 13.29
N LEU A 189 -1.71 -9.15 14.47
CA LEU A 189 -0.90 -9.84 15.47
C LEU A 189 -0.56 -11.27 15.04
N ASP A 190 -1.51 -11.98 14.42
CA ASP A 190 -1.27 -13.31 13.86
C ASP A 190 -0.29 -13.22 12.68
N PHE A 191 -0.45 -12.19 11.83
CA PHE A 191 0.49 -11.90 10.75
C PHE A 191 1.91 -11.70 11.27
N LEU A 192 2.10 -10.89 12.30
CA LEU A 192 3.45 -10.57 12.84
C LEU A 192 4.09 -11.71 13.63
N LYS A 193 3.28 -12.58 14.28
CA LYS A 193 3.78 -13.67 15.12
C LYS A 193 4.20 -14.90 14.34
N ASP A 194 3.60 -15.15 13.19
CA ASP A 194 3.84 -16.34 12.38
C ASP A 194 4.31 -15.96 10.98
N GLU A 195 5.56 -16.28 10.67
CA GLU A 195 6.17 -16.06 9.34
C GLU A 195 5.39 -16.79 8.23
N ASN A 196 4.70 -17.90 8.56
CA ASN A 196 3.94 -18.70 7.62
C ASN A 196 2.47 -18.29 7.51
N SER A 197 2.04 -17.27 8.22
CA SER A 197 0.65 -16.79 8.30
C SER A 197 0.00 -16.48 6.94
N LEU A 198 0.76 -16.18 5.91
CA LEU A 198 0.25 -15.98 4.55
C LEU A 198 -0.01 -17.28 3.77
N ASN A 199 0.40 -18.42 4.29
CA ASN A 199 0.26 -19.74 3.66
C ASN A 199 -0.89 -20.59 4.25
N LEU A 200 -1.61 -20.05 5.24
CA LEU A 200 -2.75 -20.70 5.90
C LEU A 200 -3.92 -20.95 4.95
#